data_f626e6c2990921ce30272dad45b0ad43
#
_entry.id   f626e6c2990921ce30272dad45b0ad43
#
_cell.length_a   1.000
_cell.length_b   1.000
_cell.length_c   1.000
_cell.angle_alpha   90.00
_cell.angle_beta   90.00
_cell.angle_gamma   90.00
#
_symmetry.space_group_name_H-M   'P 1'
#
loop_
_entity.id
_entity.type
_entity.pdbx_description
1 polymer ?
#
loop_
_entity_poly.entity_id
_entity_poly.type
_entity_poly.pdbx_seq_one_letter_code
_entity_poly.pdbx_strand_id
1 'polypeptide(L)'
;MIVDLVRNDLSQVCQTGSVNVPTLLETQVHPGLVHLVSTVEGELKQDVTWSEIFDATFPPGSVSGAPKISALNLIKKFEKSARGPYCGAIGWINTFNDTALIAVGIRTFWKDKNKLLFGTGAGITWGSEPLKEWQETELKCAKLFEVASKTHSK
;
A
#
# COMPACT_ATOMS: atom_id res chain seq x y z
N MET A 1 -1.24 -3.63 14.94
CA MET A 1 -1.35 -4.55 13.77
C MET A 1 -0.70 -3.98 12.51
N ILE A 2 -1.16 -2.89 11.85
CA ILE A 2 -0.52 -2.38 10.61
C ILE A 2 0.94 -1.96 10.85
N VAL A 3 1.21 -1.23 11.92
CA VAL A 3 2.57 -0.83 12.32
C VAL A 3 3.48 -2.06 12.51
N ASP A 4 2.95 -3.13 13.10
CA ASP A 4 3.74 -4.36 13.30
C ASP A 4 4.07 -5.07 11.99
N LEU A 5 3.17 -5.01 11.00
CA LEU A 5 3.45 -5.52 9.66
C LEU A 5 4.58 -4.73 8.99
N VAL A 6 4.56 -3.40 9.09
CA VAL A 6 5.62 -2.54 8.54
C VAL A 6 6.95 -2.78 9.27
N ARG A 7 6.92 -2.90 10.61
CA ARG A 7 8.11 -3.25 11.39
C ARG A 7 8.71 -4.59 10.96
N ASN A 8 7.85 -5.59 10.76
CA ASN A 8 8.29 -6.91 10.28
C ASN A 8 8.92 -6.83 8.88
N ASP A 9 8.32 -6.09 7.96
CA ASP A 9 8.85 -5.91 6.61
C ASP A 9 10.22 -5.21 6.65
N LEU A 10 10.36 -4.11 7.39
CA LEU A 10 11.62 -3.39 7.53
C LEU A 10 12.71 -4.21 8.25
N SER A 11 12.34 -5.03 9.25
CA SER A 11 13.31 -5.82 10.00
C SER A 11 14.09 -6.83 9.15
N GLN A 12 13.58 -7.18 7.97
CA GLN A 12 14.26 -8.08 7.03
C GLN A 12 15.50 -7.43 6.41
N VAL A 13 15.48 -6.12 6.19
CA VAL A 13 16.53 -5.35 5.50
C VAL A 13 17.27 -4.36 6.41
N CYS A 14 16.76 -4.10 7.60
CA CYS A 14 17.39 -3.21 8.58
C CYS A 14 18.28 -3.96 9.56
N GLN A 15 19.22 -3.24 10.18
CA GLN A 15 20.08 -3.73 11.25
C GLN A 15 19.24 -4.18 12.44
N THR A 16 19.67 -5.24 13.09
CA THR A 16 18.95 -5.77 14.26
C THR A 16 18.88 -4.73 15.37
N GLY A 17 17.69 -4.43 15.83
CA GLY A 17 17.42 -3.46 16.91
C GLY A 17 17.32 -2.00 16.44
N SER A 18 17.52 -1.69 15.14
CA SER A 18 17.40 -0.32 14.63
C SER A 18 15.96 0.08 14.27
N VAL A 19 15.08 -0.89 14.07
CA VAL A 19 13.69 -0.61 13.68
C VAL A 19 12.91 -0.05 14.87
N ASN A 20 12.45 1.18 14.75
CA ASN A 20 11.70 1.89 15.78
C ASN A 20 10.46 2.58 15.22
N VAL A 21 9.60 3.11 16.10
CA VAL A 21 8.33 3.79 15.74
C VAL A 21 8.37 5.18 16.39
N PRO A 22 9.02 6.17 15.76
CA PRO A 22 9.13 7.51 16.32
C PRO A 22 7.77 8.21 16.46
N THR A 23 6.81 7.83 15.62
CA THR A 23 5.46 8.40 15.67
C THR A 23 4.42 7.30 15.57
N LEU A 24 3.50 7.24 16.53
CA LEU A 24 2.41 6.26 16.58
C LEU A 24 1.05 6.96 16.63
N LEU A 25 0.21 6.68 15.63
CA LEU A 25 -1.17 7.17 15.54
C LEU A 25 -1.31 8.70 15.69
N GLU A 26 -0.37 9.45 15.13
CA GLU A 26 -0.45 10.90 15.09
C GLU A 26 -1.65 11.35 14.26
N THR A 27 -2.42 12.27 14.82
CA THR A 27 -3.59 12.82 14.12
C THR A 27 -3.16 13.89 13.14
N GLN A 28 -3.34 13.63 11.85
CA GLN A 28 -3.11 14.60 10.78
C GLN A 28 -4.44 15.07 10.19
N VAL A 29 -4.70 16.36 10.28
CA VAL A 29 -5.93 16.99 9.78
C VAL A 29 -5.71 17.47 8.35
N HIS A 30 -6.53 16.98 7.44
CA HIS A 30 -6.59 17.41 6.04
C HIS A 30 -8.00 17.96 5.73
N PRO A 31 -8.19 18.80 4.71
CA PRO A 31 -9.50 19.29 4.33
C PRO A 31 -10.51 18.15 4.09
N GLY A 32 -11.48 18.03 5.01
CA GLY A 32 -12.53 17.00 4.94
C GLY A 32 -12.13 15.60 5.39
N LEU A 33 -10.94 15.41 5.97
CA LEU A 33 -10.45 14.11 6.39
C LEU A 33 -9.46 14.21 7.55
N VAL A 34 -9.56 13.28 8.49
CA VAL A 34 -8.59 13.12 9.58
C VAL A 34 -7.90 11.77 9.42
N HIS A 35 -6.58 11.77 9.34
CA HIS A 35 -5.78 10.54 9.28
C HIS A 35 -5.08 10.29 10.61
N LEU A 36 -4.96 9.01 10.98
CA LEU A 36 -4.03 8.54 11.98
C LEU A 36 -2.79 8.01 11.25
N VAL A 37 -1.67 8.66 11.45
CA VAL A 37 -0.40 8.35 10.78
C VAL A 37 0.59 7.79 11.78
N SER A 38 1.30 6.74 11.40
CA SER A 38 2.42 6.20 12.16
C SER A 38 3.63 6.13 11.26
N THR A 39 4.80 6.47 11.82
CA THR A 39 6.08 6.37 11.14
C THR A 39 6.86 5.19 11.73
N VAL A 40 7.42 4.38 10.86
CA VAL A 40 8.35 3.30 11.20
C VAL A 40 9.63 3.55 10.43
N GLU A 41 10.75 3.53 11.11
CA GLU A 41 12.06 3.75 10.52
C GLU A 41 13.08 2.71 10.99
N GLY A 42 14.19 2.56 10.25
CA GLY A 42 15.28 1.67 10.61
C GLY A 42 16.50 1.95 9.75
N GLU A 43 17.65 1.57 10.27
CA GLU A 43 18.94 1.66 9.55
C GLU A 43 19.12 0.43 8.68
N LEU A 44 19.37 0.62 7.38
CA LEU A 44 19.60 -0.49 6.45
C LEU A 44 20.87 -1.27 6.86
N LYS A 45 20.85 -2.58 6.62
CA LYS A 45 22.06 -3.40 6.70
C LYS A 45 23.04 -2.92 5.64
N GLN A 46 24.32 -3.18 5.87
CA GLN A 46 25.37 -2.93 4.89
C GLN A 46 25.10 -3.78 3.62
N ASP A 47 25.37 -3.19 2.45
CA ASP A 47 25.24 -3.85 1.14
C ASP A 47 23.84 -4.32 0.74
N VAL A 48 22.77 -3.85 1.41
CA VAL A 48 21.39 -4.13 1.00
C VAL A 48 21.10 -3.49 -0.36
N THR A 49 20.61 -4.29 -1.27
CA THR A 49 20.24 -3.86 -2.61
C THR A 49 18.79 -3.35 -2.67
N TRP A 50 18.48 -2.53 -3.67
CA TRP A 50 17.11 -2.09 -3.95
C TRP A 50 16.16 -3.26 -4.20
N SER A 51 16.64 -4.36 -4.81
CA SER A 51 15.84 -5.57 -5.00
C SER A 51 15.39 -6.16 -3.67
N GLU A 52 16.32 -6.32 -2.73
CA GLU A 52 16.02 -6.84 -1.39
C GLU A 52 15.06 -5.92 -0.62
N ILE A 53 15.21 -4.59 -0.75
CA ILE A 53 14.29 -3.63 -0.15
C ILE A 53 12.88 -3.83 -0.71
N PHE A 54 12.74 -3.97 -2.03
CA PHE A 54 11.42 -4.21 -2.65
C PHE A 54 10.84 -5.55 -2.28
N ASP A 55 11.62 -6.62 -2.26
CA ASP A 55 11.17 -7.96 -1.89
C ASP A 55 10.65 -8.01 -0.45
N ALA A 56 11.32 -7.28 0.47
CA ALA A 56 10.89 -7.18 1.85
C ALA A 56 9.63 -6.33 2.03
N THR A 57 9.53 -5.18 1.34
CA THR A 57 8.52 -4.15 1.62
C THR A 57 7.33 -4.17 0.68
N PHE A 58 7.41 -4.79 -0.52
CA PHE A 58 6.33 -4.82 -1.50
C PHE A 58 5.91 -6.26 -1.88
N PRO A 59 4.59 -6.45 -2.13
CA PRO A 59 3.53 -5.54 -1.71
C PRO A 59 3.48 -5.43 -0.18
N PRO A 60 3.16 -4.24 0.38
CA PRO A 60 3.09 -4.05 1.82
C PRO A 60 2.08 -4.99 2.48
N GLY A 61 2.38 -5.44 3.70
CA GLY A 61 1.48 -6.30 4.47
C GLY A 61 0.09 -5.69 4.69
N SER A 62 -0.01 -4.35 4.73
CA SER A 62 -1.27 -3.62 4.86
C SER A 62 -2.25 -3.79 3.69
N VAL A 63 -1.76 -4.14 2.51
CA VAL A 63 -2.57 -4.33 1.29
C VAL A 63 -2.54 -5.77 0.75
N SER A 64 -1.69 -6.61 1.31
CA SER A 64 -1.62 -8.04 0.97
C SER A 64 -2.15 -8.93 2.09
N GLY A 65 -1.70 -8.74 3.31
CA GLY A 65 -2.04 -9.53 4.48
C GLY A 65 -0.83 -10.23 5.09
N ALA A 66 -1.06 -10.90 6.22
CA ALA A 66 -0.05 -11.65 6.95
C ALA A 66 -0.55 -13.06 7.29
N PRO A 67 0.30 -14.09 7.21
CA PRO A 67 1.69 -14.10 6.68
C PRO A 67 1.74 -13.77 5.18
N LYS A 68 2.68 -12.93 4.75
CA LYS A 68 2.73 -12.34 3.39
C LYS A 68 2.63 -13.39 2.27
N ILE A 69 3.46 -14.42 2.30
CA ILE A 69 3.49 -15.46 1.25
C ILE A 69 2.15 -16.20 1.16
N SER A 70 1.56 -16.55 2.30
CA SER A 70 0.24 -17.22 2.33
C SER A 70 -0.86 -16.31 1.77
N ALA A 71 -0.86 -15.04 2.16
CA ALA A 71 -1.82 -14.05 1.67
C ALA A 71 -1.70 -13.85 0.16
N LEU A 72 -0.49 -13.72 -0.37
CA LEU A 72 -0.25 -13.59 -1.82
C LEU A 72 -0.74 -14.81 -2.61
N ASN A 73 -0.54 -16.01 -2.07
CA ASN A 73 -1.05 -17.25 -2.70
C ASN A 73 -2.59 -17.28 -2.73
N LEU A 74 -3.25 -16.81 -1.66
CA LEU A 74 -4.70 -16.70 -1.61
C LEU A 74 -5.23 -15.65 -2.59
N ILE A 75 -4.61 -14.48 -2.64
CA ILE A 75 -4.93 -13.42 -3.62
C ILE A 75 -4.86 -13.98 -5.03
N LYS A 76 -3.74 -14.64 -5.39
CA LYS A 76 -3.57 -15.27 -6.70
C LYS A 76 -4.65 -16.32 -7.01
N LYS A 77 -5.12 -17.04 -5.99
CA LYS A 77 -6.15 -18.09 -6.14
C LYS A 77 -7.55 -17.52 -6.33
N PHE A 78 -7.89 -16.43 -5.63
CA PHE A 78 -9.25 -15.93 -5.57
C PHE A 78 -9.51 -14.74 -6.50
N GLU A 79 -8.53 -13.90 -6.76
CA GLU A 79 -8.69 -12.77 -7.68
C GLU A 79 -8.60 -13.25 -9.13
N LYS A 80 -9.64 -12.93 -9.92
CA LYS A 80 -9.77 -13.36 -11.31
C LYS A 80 -8.90 -12.55 -12.28
N SER A 81 -8.41 -11.39 -11.86
CA SER A 81 -7.60 -10.47 -12.65
C SER A 81 -6.33 -10.09 -11.92
N ALA A 82 -5.26 -9.83 -12.67
CA ALA A 82 -4.04 -9.27 -12.10
C ALA A 82 -4.29 -7.85 -11.57
N ARG A 83 -3.69 -7.53 -10.43
CA ARG A 83 -3.80 -6.20 -9.81
C ARG A 83 -3.13 -5.10 -10.62
N GLY A 84 -2.15 -5.44 -11.48
CA GLY A 84 -1.36 -4.46 -12.22
C GLY A 84 -0.62 -3.51 -11.27
N PRO A 85 -0.68 -2.18 -11.49
CA PRO A 85 -0.09 -1.19 -10.60
C PRO A 85 -0.74 -1.11 -9.21
N TYR A 86 -1.97 -1.63 -9.05
CA TYR A 86 -2.68 -1.62 -7.76
C TYR A 86 -1.93 -2.43 -6.70
N CYS A 87 -1.65 -1.81 -5.56
CA CYS A 87 -0.84 -2.33 -4.45
C CYS A 87 0.66 -2.53 -4.79
N GLY A 88 1.11 -2.08 -5.96
CA GLY A 88 2.51 -2.08 -6.35
C GLY A 88 3.26 -0.84 -5.88
N ALA A 89 4.53 -0.73 -6.28
CA ALA A 89 5.41 0.38 -5.97
C ALA A 89 5.36 1.44 -7.09
N ILE A 90 5.17 2.70 -6.73
CA ILE A 90 5.19 3.84 -7.66
C ILE A 90 6.09 4.92 -7.06
N GLY A 91 7.10 5.36 -7.81
CA GLY A 91 7.99 6.38 -7.31
C GLY A 91 9.26 6.54 -8.14
N TRP A 92 10.31 7.01 -7.49
CA TRP A 92 11.60 7.23 -8.11
C TRP A 92 12.74 6.81 -7.17
N ILE A 93 13.85 6.44 -7.76
CA ILE A 93 15.12 6.16 -7.10
C ILE A 93 16.17 7.06 -7.75
N ASN A 94 16.92 7.79 -6.93
CA ASN A 94 18.09 8.55 -7.37
C ASN A 94 19.36 7.76 -7.01
N THR A 95 19.96 7.14 -7.99
CA THR A 95 21.15 6.32 -7.83
C THR A 95 22.44 7.12 -7.59
N PHE A 96 22.39 8.45 -7.71
CA PHE A 96 23.55 9.30 -7.47
C PHE A 96 23.81 9.50 -5.96
N ASN A 97 22.75 9.55 -5.17
CA ASN A 97 22.85 9.77 -3.72
C ASN A 97 22.06 8.75 -2.89
N ASP A 98 21.68 7.63 -3.50
CA ASP A 98 20.94 6.52 -2.89
C ASP A 98 19.66 6.94 -2.14
N THR A 99 18.94 7.91 -2.72
CA THR A 99 17.64 8.33 -2.17
C THR A 99 16.49 7.83 -3.03
N ALA A 100 15.34 7.59 -2.39
CA ALA A 100 14.12 7.19 -3.08
C ALA A 100 12.89 7.75 -2.39
N LEU A 101 11.83 7.88 -3.17
CA LEU A 101 10.47 8.10 -2.66
C LEU A 101 9.54 7.14 -3.39
N ILE A 102 9.02 6.16 -2.66
CA ILE A 102 8.18 5.09 -3.21
C ILE A 102 6.85 5.10 -2.47
N ALA A 103 5.77 5.21 -3.22
CA ALA A 103 4.40 5.12 -2.71
C ALA A 103 3.79 3.77 -3.06
N VAL A 104 2.81 3.35 -2.27
CA VAL A 104 1.95 2.21 -2.60
C VAL A 104 0.92 2.64 -3.64
N GLY A 105 0.75 1.89 -4.70
CA GLY A 105 -0.20 2.14 -5.78
C GLY A 105 -1.66 1.91 -5.37
N ILE A 106 -2.15 2.70 -4.42
CA ILE A 106 -3.57 2.75 -4.00
C ILE A 106 -4.15 4.12 -4.33
N ARG A 107 -5.48 4.22 -4.41
CA ARG A 107 -6.16 5.48 -4.76
C ARG A 107 -5.65 6.10 -6.07
N THR A 108 -5.14 5.27 -6.97
CA THR A 108 -4.43 5.65 -8.19
C THR A 108 -5.17 5.10 -9.40
N PHE A 109 -5.40 5.97 -10.37
CA PHE A 109 -5.88 5.57 -11.69
C PHE A 109 -4.69 5.27 -12.60
N TRP A 110 -4.83 4.27 -13.45
CA TRP A 110 -3.88 4.05 -14.54
C TRP A 110 -4.60 3.82 -15.86
N LYS A 111 -3.94 4.16 -16.94
CA LYS A 111 -4.48 3.98 -18.29
C LYS A 111 -3.87 2.73 -18.91
N ASP A 112 -4.73 1.85 -19.38
CA ASP A 112 -4.35 0.73 -20.24
C ASP A 112 -5.13 0.84 -21.56
N LYS A 113 -4.39 1.12 -22.64
CA LYS A 113 -4.96 1.41 -23.97
C LYS A 113 -6.04 2.53 -23.88
N ASN A 114 -7.28 2.18 -24.13
CA ASN A 114 -8.44 3.11 -24.10
C ASN A 114 -9.27 3.00 -22.82
N LYS A 115 -8.77 2.27 -21.79
CA LYS A 115 -9.48 2.10 -20.53
C LYS A 115 -8.74 2.85 -19.42
N LEU A 116 -9.50 3.56 -18.59
CA LEU A 116 -9.04 4.07 -17.30
C LEU A 116 -9.40 3.02 -16.26
N LEU A 117 -8.38 2.54 -15.53
CA LEU A 117 -8.52 1.48 -14.55
C LEU A 117 -8.24 2.04 -13.15
N PHE A 118 -8.88 1.45 -12.16
CA PHE A 118 -8.72 1.80 -10.76
C PHE A 118 -8.89 0.55 -9.89
N GLY A 119 -7.94 0.33 -8.96
CA GLY A 119 -8.00 -0.78 -8.02
C GLY A 119 -8.48 -0.30 -6.64
N THR A 120 -9.41 -1.04 -6.05
CA THR A 120 -9.88 -0.83 -4.67
C THR A 120 -10.19 -2.16 -4.01
N GLY A 121 -10.24 -2.18 -2.68
CA GLY A 121 -10.53 -3.38 -1.92
C GLY A 121 -10.70 -3.10 -0.43
N ALA A 122 -11.05 -4.13 0.32
CA ALA A 122 -11.18 -4.11 1.77
C ALA A 122 -10.23 -5.12 2.43
N GLY A 123 -9.91 -4.88 3.69
CA GLY A 123 -9.10 -5.77 4.50
C GLY A 123 -9.96 -6.84 5.15
N ILE A 124 -9.89 -8.06 4.66
CA ILE A 124 -10.70 -9.17 5.15
C ILE A 124 -10.06 -9.80 6.40
N THR A 125 -10.82 -9.88 7.46
CA THR A 125 -10.45 -10.53 8.72
C THR A 125 -11.50 -11.57 9.12
N TRP A 126 -11.22 -12.35 10.17
CA TRP A 126 -12.17 -13.35 10.67
C TRP A 126 -13.55 -12.77 11.04
N GLY A 127 -13.58 -11.52 11.54
CA GLY A 127 -14.81 -10.82 11.92
C GLY A 127 -15.47 -10.01 10.79
N SER A 128 -14.96 -10.09 9.56
CA SER A 128 -15.50 -9.32 8.44
C SER A 128 -16.85 -9.83 7.99
N GLU A 129 -17.78 -8.90 7.76
CA GLU A 129 -19.10 -9.18 7.16
C GLU A 129 -19.04 -8.83 5.67
N PRO A 130 -19.24 -9.78 4.75
CA PRO A 130 -19.03 -9.57 3.32
C PRO A 130 -19.73 -8.34 2.74
N LEU A 131 -20.97 -8.07 3.15
CA LEU A 131 -21.73 -6.93 2.67
C LEU A 131 -21.14 -5.60 3.12
N LYS A 132 -20.68 -5.51 4.38
CA LYS A 132 -20.05 -4.29 4.90
C LYS A 132 -18.71 -4.01 4.23
N GLU A 133 -17.90 -5.04 4.01
CA GLU A 133 -16.63 -4.92 3.30
C GLU A 133 -16.84 -4.48 1.84
N TRP A 134 -17.87 -4.99 1.18
CA TRP A 134 -18.24 -4.54 -0.16
C TRP A 134 -18.65 -3.07 -0.17
N GLN A 135 -19.54 -2.66 0.75
CA GLN A 135 -19.97 -1.26 0.87
C GLN A 135 -18.80 -0.32 1.17
N GLU A 136 -17.85 -0.74 2.01
CA GLU A 136 -16.63 0.01 2.25
C GLU A 136 -15.80 0.19 0.97
N THR A 137 -15.70 -0.85 0.16
CA THR A 137 -15.01 -0.81 -1.13
C THR A 137 -15.66 0.20 -2.08
N GLU A 138 -16.99 0.20 -2.19
CA GLU A 138 -17.74 1.16 -2.99
C GLU A 138 -17.54 2.60 -2.48
N LEU A 139 -17.61 2.82 -1.17
CA LEU A 139 -17.41 4.14 -0.56
C LEU A 139 -15.99 4.68 -0.84
N LYS A 140 -14.97 3.83 -0.80
CA LYS A 140 -13.57 4.20 -1.09
C LYS A 140 -13.36 4.72 -2.52
N CYS A 141 -14.14 4.26 -3.48
CA CYS A 141 -13.98 4.65 -4.88
C CYS A 141 -14.99 5.72 -5.36
N ALA A 142 -16.13 5.89 -4.69
CA ALA A 142 -17.22 6.74 -5.15
C ALA A 142 -16.79 8.17 -5.52
N LYS A 143 -16.09 8.86 -4.60
CA LYS A 143 -15.63 10.24 -4.84
C LYS A 143 -14.58 10.34 -5.93
N LEU A 144 -13.70 9.33 -6.05
CA LEU A 144 -12.66 9.30 -7.08
C LEU A 144 -13.26 9.06 -8.46
N PHE A 145 -14.25 8.20 -8.57
CA PHE A 145 -15.00 7.99 -9.82
C PHE A 145 -15.81 9.22 -10.21
N GLU A 146 -16.44 9.91 -9.25
CA GLU A 146 -17.11 11.19 -9.51
C GLU A 146 -16.16 12.22 -10.13
N VAL A 147 -14.95 12.37 -9.58
CA VAL A 147 -13.94 13.28 -10.12
C VAL A 147 -13.48 12.82 -11.50
N ALA A 148 -13.21 11.53 -11.70
CA ALA A 148 -12.77 11.00 -12.99
C ALA A 148 -13.85 11.11 -14.09
N SER A 149 -15.15 11.05 -13.74
CA SER A 149 -16.26 11.17 -14.69
C SER A 149 -16.58 12.62 -15.06
N LYS A 150 -16.20 13.61 -14.24
CA LYS A 150 -16.43 15.05 -14.51
C LYS A 150 -15.47 15.66 -15.53
N THR A 151 -14.58 14.88 -16.12
CA THR A 151 -13.67 15.40 -17.14
C THR A 151 -14.39 15.58 -18.47
N HIS A 152 -14.47 16.87 -18.88
CA HIS A 152 -14.78 17.41 -20.20
C HIS A 152 -16.24 17.61 -20.62
N SER A 153 -16.90 18.56 -19.93
CA SER A 153 -17.71 19.53 -20.65
C SER A 153 -16.82 20.78 -20.87
N LYS A 154 -16.11 20.81 -21.97
CA LYS A 154 -15.56 22.01 -22.63
C LYS A 154 -16.22 22.14 -23.95
#